data_a3eff5bfcc046da57ea3e5c059a5d29f
#
_entry.id   a3eff5bfcc046da57ea3e5c059a5d29f
#
_cell.length_a   1.000
_cell.length_b   1.000
_cell.length_c   1.000
_cell.angle_alpha   90.00
_cell.angle_beta   90.00
_cell.angle_gamma   90.00
#
_symmetry.space_group_name_H-M   'P 1'
#
loop_
_entity.id
_entity.type
_entity.pdbx_description
1 polymer ?
#
loop_
_entity_poly.entity_id
_entity_poly.type
_entity_poly.pdbx_seq_one_letter_code
_entity_poly.pdbx_strand_id
1 'polypeptide(L)'
;MLESANTGRPPFDREMVDIVDYVMKEAVDTPAAYRTAHYCLLDTLGCGLEALSYPACKKLMGPVVPGAEVLNGSRVPGTRFQLDPVQAAFNIGAMIRWLDFNDTWLAAEWGHPSDNLGGILAVADWLSRQAVAAGKAPLTMRQVLIAMIKAHEIQGCLALENAFNRVGLDHVLLVKVASTAVVAQLLGLSREAILNAVSLAWVDGQSLRTYRHAPNAGTRKSWAAGDATARAVRLAMMAATGEMGYPSALTAPTWGFYDVSFDGKPFRFQRPYGAYVMENVLFKISFPAEFHAQTAVEAAMTLHRQMQAAGKTAADIARVSIRTHEACLRIIDKQGPLDNPADRDHCIQYMVAIPLLFGRLTAADYEDRVAEDPRIDALRGKILCHEDPVFTRDYHDPEKRSIANALTVEFADGSRLDEVAVEYPIGHARRREAGIPLLIEKFKTNLARQFPALQQQRILEVSLDRQRLAQMPVNEYLDLWVI
;
A
#
# COMPACT_ATOMS: atom_id res chain seq x y z
N MET A 1 -7.72 -41.25 30.12
CA MET A 1 -8.51 -41.69 28.98
C MET A 1 -8.30 -40.68 27.89
N LEU A 2 -7.56 -41.05 26.85
CA LEU A 2 -7.46 -40.20 25.64
C LEU A 2 -8.83 -40.31 24.96
N GLU A 3 -9.60 -39.24 24.95
CA GLU A 3 -10.80 -39.14 24.15
C GLU A 3 -10.40 -39.41 22.69
N SER A 4 -11.11 -40.35 22.06
CA SER A 4 -10.96 -40.63 20.64
C SER A 4 -11.23 -39.34 19.89
N ALA A 5 -10.20 -38.71 19.38
CA ALA A 5 -10.34 -37.51 18.56
C ALA A 5 -11.29 -37.81 17.40
N ASN A 6 -12.31 -37.00 17.25
CA ASN A 6 -13.21 -37.08 16.10
C ASN A 6 -12.33 -36.87 14.86
N THR A 7 -12.11 -37.96 14.09
CA THR A 7 -11.23 -37.97 12.91
C THR A 7 -11.91 -37.40 11.66
N GLY A 8 -13.16 -36.93 11.78
CA GLY A 8 -13.86 -36.22 10.73
C GLY A 8 -13.26 -34.85 10.46
N ARG A 9 -13.01 -34.51 9.21
CA ARG A 9 -12.50 -33.17 8.82
C ARG A 9 -13.58 -32.11 9.17
N PRO A 10 -13.28 -31.08 9.96
CA PRO A 10 -14.26 -30.06 10.34
C PRO A 10 -14.66 -29.20 9.13
N PRO A 11 -15.76 -28.44 9.19
CA PRO A 11 -16.01 -27.38 8.22
C PRO A 11 -14.92 -26.31 8.30
N PHE A 12 -14.75 -25.55 7.20
CA PHE A 12 -13.83 -24.43 7.19
C PHE A 12 -14.27 -23.33 8.17
N ASP A 13 -13.29 -22.67 8.79
CA ASP A 13 -13.52 -21.52 9.66
C ASP A 13 -14.37 -20.47 8.94
N ARG A 14 -15.28 -19.85 9.67
CA ARG A 14 -16.30 -18.96 9.10
C ARG A 14 -15.68 -17.77 8.39
N GLU A 15 -14.62 -17.20 8.93
CA GLU A 15 -13.92 -16.05 8.36
C GLU A 15 -13.37 -16.35 6.96
N MET A 16 -12.88 -17.58 6.74
CA MET A 16 -12.44 -18.02 5.42
C MET A 16 -13.61 -18.23 4.47
N VAL A 17 -14.72 -18.80 4.98
CA VAL A 17 -15.95 -18.97 4.20
C VAL A 17 -16.50 -17.62 3.75
N ASP A 18 -16.59 -16.66 4.65
CA ASP A 18 -17.09 -15.31 4.36
C ASP A 18 -16.23 -14.60 3.30
N ILE A 19 -14.91 -14.74 3.34
CA ILE A 19 -13.98 -14.21 2.31
C ILE A 19 -14.27 -14.86 0.96
N VAL A 20 -14.39 -16.20 0.92
CA VAL A 20 -14.58 -16.92 -0.34
C VAL A 20 -15.95 -16.65 -0.94
N ASP A 21 -17.00 -16.64 -0.13
CA ASP A 21 -18.35 -16.30 -0.60
C ASP A 21 -18.43 -14.87 -1.13
N TYR A 22 -17.63 -13.95 -0.55
CA TYR A 22 -17.52 -12.59 -1.06
C TYR A 22 -16.80 -12.52 -2.41
N VAL A 23 -15.63 -13.16 -2.58
CA VAL A 23 -14.88 -13.07 -3.85
C VAL A 23 -15.61 -13.75 -5.00
N MET A 24 -16.44 -14.74 -4.73
CA MET A 24 -17.25 -15.42 -5.75
C MET A 24 -18.45 -14.62 -6.25
N LYS A 25 -18.84 -13.52 -5.58
CA LYS A 25 -19.87 -12.62 -6.11
C LYS A 25 -19.39 -12.00 -7.43
N GLU A 26 -20.26 -11.99 -8.44
CA GLU A 26 -19.90 -11.52 -9.79
C GLU A 26 -19.60 -10.03 -9.83
N ALA A 27 -20.34 -9.22 -9.09
CA ALA A 27 -20.21 -7.77 -9.13
C ALA A 27 -20.10 -7.16 -7.73
N VAL A 28 -19.32 -6.07 -7.67
CA VAL A 28 -19.36 -5.11 -6.57
C VAL A 28 -19.86 -3.82 -7.19
N ASP A 29 -21.19 -3.64 -7.17
CA ASP A 29 -21.84 -2.58 -7.95
C ASP A 29 -21.95 -1.27 -7.18
N THR A 30 -20.82 -0.58 -7.00
CA THR A 30 -20.85 0.82 -6.61
C THR A 30 -20.05 1.65 -7.61
N PRO A 31 -20.68 2.61 -8.32
CA PRO A 31 -19.96 3.51 -9.24
C PRO A 31 -18.82 4.27 -8.57
N ALA A 32 -18.94 4.55 -7.28
CA ALA A 32 -17.90 5.21 -6.47
C ALA A 32 -16.67 4.32 -6.33
N ALA A 33 -16.83 3.03 -6.02
CA ALA A 33 -15.74 2.08 -5.92
C ALA A 33 -14.99 1.91 -7.24
N TYR A 34 -15.70 1.76 -8.36
CA TYR A 34 -15.06 1.68 -9.67
C TYR A 34 -14.29 2.94 -10.04
N ARG A 35 -14.85 4.11 -9.74
CA ARG A 35 -14.16 5.39 -9.97
C ARG A 35 -12.88 5.49 -9.14
N THR A 36 -12.95 5.10 -7.87
CA THR A 36 -11.78 5.13 -6.99
C THR A 36 -10.75 4.09 -7.39
N ALA A 37 -11.17 2.87 -7.75
CA ALA A 37 -10.28 1.81 -8.23
C ALA A 37 -9.52 2.22 -9.49
N HIS A 38 -10.18 2.92 -10.40
CA HIS A 38 -9.55 3.49 -11.59
C HIS A 38 -8.40 4.44 -11.22
N TYR A 39 -8.63 5.42 -10.35
CA TYR A 39 -7.58 6.32 -9.91
C TYR A 39 -6.50 5.62 -9.08
N CYS A 40 -6.90 4.65 -8.26
CA CYS A 40 -5.96 3.83 -7.50
C CYS A 40 -5.02 3.04 -8.43
N LEU A 41 -5.52 2.46 -9.52
CA LEU A 41 -4.71 1.79 -10.53
C LEU A 41 -3.66 2.74 -11.13
N LEU A 42 -4.08 3.94 -11.54
CA LEU A 42 -3.17 4.92 -12.16
C LEU A 42 -2.09 5.38 -11.18
N ASP A 43 -2.50 5.75 -9.97
CA ASP A 43 -1.57 6.19 -8.92
C ASP A 43 -0.55 5.11 -8.59
N THR A 44 -1.03 3.88 -8.41
CA THR A 44 -0.22 2.73 -8.03
C THR A 44 0.81 2.36 -9.10
N LEU A 45 0.40 2.30 -10.37
CA LEU A 45 1.32 2.05 -11.47
C LEU A 45 2.33 3.19 -11.64
N GLY A 46 1.87 4.44 -11.48
CA GLY A 46 2.75 5.61 -11.48
C GLY A 46 3.83 5.55 -10.40
N CYS A 47 3.48 5.15 -9.17
CA CYS A 47 4.45 4.95 -8.09
C CYS A 47 5.51 3.90 -8.46
N GLY A 48 5.09 2.81 -9.08
CA GLY A 48 6.00 1.77 -9.57
C GLY A 48 7.00 2.30 -10.61
N LEU A 49 6.55 3.14 -11.54
CA LEU A 49 7.45 3.75 -12.54
C LEU A 49 8.48 4.69 -11.90
N GLU A 50 8.07 5.49 -10.92
CA GLU A 50 8.99 6.34 -10.17
C GLU A 50 10.05 5.50 -9.45
N ALA A 51 9.65 4.40 -8.84
CA ALA A 51 10.54 3.49 -8.12
C ALA A 51 11.65 2.90 -9.01
N LEU A 52 11.39 2.69 -10.30
CA LEU A 52 12.39 2.20 -11.27
C LEU A 52 13.52 3.20 -11.53
N SER A 53 13.39 4.45 -11.08
CA SER A 53 14.48 5.43 -11.11
C SER A 53 15.52 5.19 -10.00
N TYR A 54 15.22 4.33 -9.02
CA TYR A 54 16.09 4.05 -7.87
C TYR A 54 16.84 2.73 -8.05
N PRO A 55 18.20 2.75 -8.06
CA PRO A 55 19.02 1.55 -8.23
C PRO A 55 18.69 0.45 -7.23
N ALA A 56 18.38 0.81 -5.98
CA ALA A 56 18.04 -0.13 -4.91
C ALA A 56 16.74 -0.91 -5.17
N CYS A 57 15.76 -0.32 -5.87
CA CYS A 57 14.58 -1.03 -6.37
C CYS A 57 14.93 -1.85 -7.61
N LYS A 58 15.61 -1.21 -8.56
CA LYS A 58 15.89 -1.79 -9.89
C LYS A 58 16.68 -3.09 -9.82
N LYS A 59 17.61 -3.23 -8.85
CA LYS A 59 18.39 -4.46 -8.62
C LYS A 59 17.56 -5.69 -8.26
N LEU A 60 16.31 -5.51 -7.79
CA LEU A 60 15.40 -6.61 -7.44
C LEU A 60 14.50 -7.02 -8.61
N MET A 61 14.50 -6.26 -9.71
CA MET A 61 13.65 -6.54 -10.87
C MET A 61 14.26 -7.63 -11.76
N GLY A 62 13.38 -8.33 -12.46
CA GLY A 62 13.74 -9.38 -13.39
C GLY A 62 13.49 -10.79 -12.84
N PRO A 63 13.94 -11.81 -13.58
CA PRO A 63 13.79 -13.20 -13.18
C PRO A 63 14.75 -13.56 -12.02
N VAL A 64 14.40 -14.59 -11.24
CA VAL A 64 15.29 -15.13 -10.20
C VAL A 64 16.58 -15.69 -10.83
N VAL A 65 16.45 -16.37 -11.96
CA VAL A 65 17.61 -16.84 -12.73
C VAL A 65 17.88 -15.84 -13.87
N PRO A 66 19.03 -15.18 -13.88
CA PRO A 66 19.34 -14.18 -14.91
C PRO A 66 19.18 -14.74 -16.34
N GLY A 67 18.48 -13.98 -17.19
CA GLY A 67 18.21 -14.38 -18.58
C GLY A 67 17.02 -15.32 -18.78
N ALA A 68 16.35 -15.76 -17.71
CA ALA A 68 15.15 -16.57 -17.86
C ALA A 68 13.97 -15.71 -18.38
N GLU A 69 13.29 -16.24 -19.40
CA GLU A 69 12.05 -15.67 -19.94
C GLU A 69 10.99 -16.76 -20.02
N VAL A 70 9.72 -16.38 -19.85
CA VAL A 70 8.59 -17.30 -19.93
C VAL A 70 7.73 -16.94 -21.14
N LEU A 71 7.63 -17.87 -22.07
CA LEU A 71 6.75 -17.67 -23.25
C LEU A 71 5.30 -17.41 -22.79
N ASN A 72 4.69 -16.35 -23.31
CA ASN A 72 3.37 -15.87 -22.87
C ASN A 72 3.29 -15.64 -21.35
N GLY A 73 4.41 -15.27 -20.73
CA GLY A 73 4.47 -14.87 -19.31
C GLY A 73 3.95 -13.46 -19.09
N SER A 74 3.87 -13.07 -17.82
CA SER A 74 3.40 -11.74 -17.42
C SER A 74 4.41 -10.65 -17.72
N ARG A 75 3.96 -9.50 -18.21
CA ARG A 75 4.77 -8.30 -18.38
C ARG A 75 4.92 -7.56 -17.05
N VAL A 76 6.09 -6.98 -16.83
CA VAL A 76 6.37 -6.07 -15.72
C VAL A 76 6.38 -4.63 -16.27
N PRO A 77 5.42 -3.76 -15.89
CA PRO A 77 5.32 -2.40 -16.43
C PRO A 77 6.61 -1.59 -16.28
N GLY A 78 6.96 -0.80 -17.31
CA GLY A 78 8.17 0.01 -17.33
C GLY A 78 9.47 -0.80 -17.51
N THR A 79 9.35 -2.07 -17.90
CA THR A 79 10.48 -2.97 -18.18
C THR A 79 10.24 -3.78 -19.43
N ARG A 80 11.27 -4.53 -19.88
CA ARG A 80 11.14 -5.53 -20.94
C ARG A 80 10.86 -6.95 -20.44
N PHE A 81 10.78 -7.13 -19.12
CA PHE A 81 10.68 -8.47 -18.53
C PHE A 81 9.34 -9.15 -18.83
N GLN A 82 9.42 -10.43 -19.15
CA GLN A 82 8.30 -11.33 -19.33
C GLN A 82 8.56 -12.58 -18.47
N LEU A 83 7.84 -12.71 -17.38
CA LEU A 83 8.16 -13.62 -16.28
C LEU A 83 7.00 -14.57 -16.01
N ASP A 84 7.26 -15.64 -15.24
CA ASP A 84 6.18 -16.40 -14.61
C ASP A 84 5.36 -15.50 -13.68
N PRO A 85 4.06 -15.82 -13.44
CA PRO A 85 3.19 -14.92 -12.70
C PRO A 85 3.60 -14.72 -11.23
N VAL A 86 4.33 -15.66 -10.60
CA VAL A 86 4.83 -15.51 -9.23
C VAL A 86 5.93 -14.45 -9.17
N GLN A 87 6.91 -14.56 -10.06
CA GLN A 87 8.01 -13.62 -10.10
C GLN A 87 7.58 -12.24 -10.64
N ALA A 88 6.63 -12.19 -11.58
CA ALA A 88 6.05 -10.94 -12.03
C ALA A 88 5.28 -10.24 -10.89
N ALA A 89 4.52 -10.98 -10.09
CA ALA A 89 3.83 -10.44 -8.91
C ALA A 89 4.82 -9.84 -7.90
N PHE A 90 5.95 -10.50 -7.65
CA PHE A 90 7.02 -9.94 -6.81
C PHE A 90 7.55 -8.62 -7.38
N ASN A 91 7.90 -8.61 -8.66
CA ASN A 91 8.45 -7.42 -9.32
C ASN A 91 7.47 -6.24 -9.25
N ILE A 92 6.22 -6.44 -9.69
CA ILE A 92 5.20 -5.40 -9.70
C ILE A 92 4.90 -4.92 -8.28
N GLY A 93 4.71 -5.83 -7.33
CA GLY A 93 4.44 -5.49 -5.94
C GLY A 93 5.59 -4.75 -5.26
N ALA A 94 6.84 -5.14 -5.53
CA ALA A 94 8.01 -4.47 -4.99
C ALA A 94 8.16 -3.05 -5.53
N MET A 95 8.02 -2.84 -6.86
CA MET A 95 8.14 -1.49 -7.44
C MET A 95 7.00 -0.57 -6.98
N ILE A 96 5.78 -1.07 -6.87
CA ILE A 96 4.62 -0.30 -6.39
C ILE A 96 4.87 0.24 -4.99
N ARG A 97 5.37 -0.60 -4.10
CA ARG A 97 5.50 -0.29 -2.66
C ARG A 97 6.82 0.39 -2.31
N TRP A 98 7.78 0.42 -3.23
CA TRP A 98 9.16 0.84 -2.97
C TRP A 98 9.29 2.18 -2.23
N LEU A 99 8.57 3.20 -2.70
CA LEU A 99 8.67 4.58 -2.22
C LEU A 99 7.69 4.91 -1.08
N ASP A 100 6.90 3.94 -0.61
CA ASP A 100 5.80 4.22 0.31
C ASP A 100 4.89 5.37 -0.17
N PHE A 101 4.58 5.38 -1.47
CA PHE A 101 3.87 6.48 -2.12
C PHE A 101 2.55 6.06 -2.79
N ASN A 102 2.20 4.78 -2.72
CA ASN A 102 0.90 4.24 -3.10
C ASN A 102 -0.15 4.50 -2.01
N ASP A 103 -1.38 4.05 -2.22
CA ASP A 103 -2.51 4.28 -1.31
C ASP A 103 -2.24 3.84 0.14
N THR A 104 -3.14 4.22 1.04
CA THR A 104 -3.05 3.85 2.45
C THR A 104 -4.44 3.58 3.02
N TRP A 105 -4.52 2.63 3.95
CA TRP A 105 -5.67 2.36 4.78
C TRP A 105 -5.26 2.43 6.25
N LEU A 106 -5.96 3.28 7.03
CA LEU A 106 -5.70 3.48 8.45
C LEU A 106 -6.88 2.96 9.28
N ALA A 107 -6.60 2.02 10.16
CA ALA A 107 -7.58 1.39 11.05
C ALA A 107 -6.86 0.86 12.30
N ALA A 108 -7.36 -0.18 12.97
CA ALA A 108 -6.60 -0.86 14.03
C ALA A 108 -5.28 -1.44 13.51
N GLU A 109 -5.26 -1.92 12.26
CA GLU A 109 -4.05 -2.18 11.49
C GLU A 109 -3.92 -1.17 10.36
N TRP A 110 -2.67 -0.83 10.00
CA TRP A 110 -2.35 0.01 8.84
C TRP A 110 -1.96 -0.85 7.66
N GLY A 111 -2.17 -0.35 6.45
CA GLY A 111 -1.74 -1.07 5.26
C GLY A 111 -1.92 -0.27 3.99
N HIS A 112 -1.55 -0.91 2.90
CA HIS A 112 -1.59 -0.34 1.56
C HIS A 112 -2.33 -1.35 0.66
N PRO A 113 -3.66 -1.27 0.55
CA PRO A 113 -4.42 -2.30 -0.17
C PRO A 113 -4.07 -2.42 -1.65
N SER A 114 -3.53 -1.37 -2.28
CA SER A 114 -3.01 -1.46 -3.65
C SER A 114 -1.79 -2.38 -3.81
N ASP A 115 -1.15 -2.80 -2.70
CA ASP A 115 -0.09 -3.81 -2.70
C ASP A 115 -0.57 -5.15 -3.32
N ASN A 116 -1.88 -5.40 -3.29
CA ASN A 116 -2.47 -6.58 -3.93
C ASN A 116 -2.40 -6.54 -5.47
N LEU A 117 -2.21 -5.37 -6.07
CA LEU A 117 -2.17 -5.23 -7.53
C LEU A 117 -1.06 -6.06 -8.17
N GLY A 118 0.06 -6.29 -7.46
CA GLY A 118 1.16 -7.11 -7.98
C GLY A 118 0.69 -8.50 -8.43
N GLY A 119 0.02 -9.23 -7.54
CA GLY A 119 -0.53 -10.55 -7.86
C GLY A 119 -1.71 -10.50 -8.84
N ILE A 120 -2.61 -9.55 -8.66
CA ILE A 120 -3.79 -9.38 -9.52
C ILE A 120 -3.36 -9.14 -10.97
N LEU A 121 -2.48 -8.17 -11.21
CA LEU A 121 -2.08 -7.79 -12.56
C LEU A 121 -1.22 -8.85 -13.24
N ALA A 122 -0.29 -9.46 -12.49
CA ALA A 122 0.55 -10.53 -13.00
C ALA A 122 -0.28 -11.73 -13.47
N VAL A 123 -1.24 -12.18 -12.66
CA VAL A 123 -2.08 -13.33 -13.02
C VAL A 123 -3.06 -12.99 -14.13
N ALA A 124 -3.68 -11.80 -14.11
CA ALA A 124 -4.60 -11.39 -15.15
C ALA A 124 -3.92 -11.26 -16.52
N ASP A 125 -2.70 -10.73 -16.57
CA ASP A 125 -1.91 -10.65 -17.80
C ASP A 125 -1.50 -12.04 -18.32
N TRP A 126 -0.96 -12.88 -17.42
CA TRP A 126 -0.59 -14.25 -17.77
C TRP A 126 -1.78 -15.02 -18.34
N LEU A 127 -2.94 -15.01 -17.67
CA LEU A 127 -4.16 -15.68 -18.14
C LEU A 127 -4.62 -15.14 -19.48
N SER A 128 -4.55 -13.82 -19.69
CA SER A 128 -4.92 -13.19 -20.95
C SER A 128 -4.01 -13.64 -22.10
N ARG A 129 -2.71 -13.69 -21.87
CA ARG A 129 -1.75 -14.17 -22.87
C ARG A 129 -1.92 -15.65 -23.19
N GLN A 130 -2.18 -16.49 -22.17
CA GLN A 130 -2.50 -17.91 -22.38
C GLN A 130 -3.81 -18.07 -23.15
N ALA A 131 -4.83 -17.28 -22.83
CA ALA A 131 -6.11 -17.30 -23.56
C ALA A 131 -5.93 -16.91 -25.03
N VAL A 132 -5.25 -15.83 -25.33
CA VAL A 132 -4.96 -15.38 -26.70
C VAL A 132 -4.16 -16.44 -27.46
N ALA A 133 -3.12 -17.02 -26.86
CA ALA A 133 -2.34 -18.10 -27.47
C ALA A 133 -3.19 -19.35 -27.77
N ALA A 134 -4.26 -19.59 -27.01
CA ALA A 134 -5.20 -20.67 -27.20
C ALA A 134 -6.42 -20.29 -28.10
N GLY A 135 -6.43 -19.11 -28.72
CA GLY A 135 -7.54 -18.61 -29.53
C GLY A 135 -8.81 -18.27 -28.73
N LYS A 136 -8.68 -17.98 -27.43
CA LYS A 136 -9.78 -17.62 -26.52
C LYS A 136 -9.74 -16.13 -26.16
N ALA A 137 -10.89 -15.62 -25.69
CA ALA A 137 -10.98 -14.23 -25.24
C ALA A 137 -10.14 -14.00 -23.97
N PRO A 138 -9.32 -12.91 -23.94
CA PRO A 138 -8.58 -12.53 -22.78
C PRO A 138 -9.46 -11.90 -21.68
N LEU A 139 -8.91 -11.76 -20.48
CA LEU A 139 -9.51 -10.94 -19.43
C LEU A 139 -9.42 -9.44 -19.81
N THR A 140 -10.36 -8.67 -19.29
CA THR A 140 -10.38 -7.20 -19.48
C THR A 140 -9.90 -6.49 -18.21
N MET A 141 -9.51 -5.23 -18.34
CA MET A 141 -9.12 -4.40 -17.21
C MET A 141 -10.27 -4.19 -16.21
N ARG A 142 -11.55 -4.37 -16.64
CA ARG A 142 -12.69 -4.38 -15.70
C ARG A 142 -12.53 -5.48 -14.64
N GLN A 143 -12.06 -6.67 -15.00
CA GLN A 143 -11.85 -7.76 -14.06
C GLN A 143 -10.70 -7.47 -13.10
N VAL A 144 -9.65 -6.77 -13.56
CA VAL A 144 -8.59 -6.25 -12.69
C VAL A 144 -9.13 -5.25 -11.68
N LEU A 145 -9.96 -4.30 -12.09
CA LEU A 145 -10.59 -3.32 -11.19
C LEU A 145 -11.50 -3.99 -10.16
N ILE A 146 -12.29 -4.99 -10.56
CA ILE A 146 -13.13 -5.78 -9.63
C ILE A 146 -12.26 -6.51 -8.61
N ALA A 147 -11.18 -7.16 -9.05
CA ALA A 147 -10.27 -7.86 -8.15
C ALA A 147 -9.58 -6.88 -7.17
N MET A 148 -9.20 -5.68 -7.62
CA MET A 148 -8.68 -4.62 -6.74
C MET A 148 -9.71 -4.22 -5.68
N ILE A 149 -10.97 -3.97 -6.06
CA ILE A 149 -12.03 -3.59 -5.12
C ILE A 149 -12.19 -4.69 -4.05
N LYS A 150 -12.26 -5.94 -4.49
CA LYS A 150 -12.41 -7.08 -3.57
C LYS A 150 -11.21 -7.27 -2.65
N ALA A 151 -10.00 -7.13 -3.16
CA ALA A 151 -8.79 -7.25 -2.34
C ALA A 151 -8.67 -6.11 -1.31
N HIS A 152 -8.99 -4.88 -1.70
CA HIS A 152 -9.08 -3.74 -0.77
C HIS A 152 -10.06 -4.01 0.35
N GLU A 153 -11.24 -4.52 0.02
CA GLU A 153 -12.29 -4.80 1.01
C GLU A 153 -11.90 -5.89 1.98
N ILE A 154 -11.35 -7.02 1.49
CA ILE A 154 -10.90 -8.12 2.37
C ILE A 154 -9.80 -7.62 3.31
N GLN A 155 -8.76 -7.00 2.77
CA GLN A 155 -7.64 -6.50 3.58
C GLN A 155 -8.09 -5.45 4.58
N GLY A 156 -8.88 -4.49 4.14
CA GLY A 156 -9.27 -3.35 4.97
C GLY A 156 -10.30 -3.71 6.03
N CYS A 157 -11.27 -4.60 5.75
CA CYS A 157 -12.24 -5.06 6.74
C CYS A 157 -11.57 -5.90 7.84
N LEU A 158 -10.62 -6.76 7.49
CA LEU A 158 -9.80 -7.46 8.48
C LEU A 158 -9.00 -6.48 9.35
N ALA A 159 -8.51 -5.39 8.77
CA ALA A 159 -7.72 -4.38 9.47
C ALA A 159 -8.53 -3.45 10.38
N LEU A 160 -9.87 -3.36 10.21
CA LEU A 160 -10.69 -2.38 10.93
C LEU A 160 -10.59 -2.51 12.45
N GLU A 161 -10.66 -3.74 12.98
CA GLU A 161 -10.65 -3.99 14.43
C GLU A 161 -9.54 -4.93 14.89
N ASN A 162 -8.73 -5.48 13.96
CA ASN A 162 -7.71 -6.47 14.29
C ASN A 162 -6.31 -5.89 14.06
N ALA A 163 -5.59 -5.62 15.15
CA ALA A 163 -4.27 -5.00 15.15
C ALA A 163 -3.15 -6.05 15.15
N PHE A 164 -2.72 -6.48 13.99
CA PHE A 164 -1.63 -7.45 13.79
C PHE A 164 -0.28 -6.91 14.28
N ASN A 165 -0.09 -5.59 14.16
CA ASN A 165 1.10 -4.91 14.68
C ASN A 165 1.29 -5.08 16.20
N ARG A 166 0.23 -5.28 16.97
CA ARG A 166 0.29 -5.45 18.43
C ARG A 166 0.78 -6.84 18.86
N VAL A 167 0.68 -7.81 17.97
CA VAL A 167 1.21 -9.17 18.17
C VAL A 167 2.52 -9.41 17.41
N GLY A 168 3.16 -8.34 16.91
CA GLY A 168 4.46 -8.42 16.22
C GLY A 168 4.42 -8.85 14.76
N LEU A 169 3.22 -8.97 14.18
CA LEU A 169 3.02 -9.31 12.77
C LEU A 169 2.94 -8.06 11.90
N ASP A 170 3.39 -8.19 10.66
CA ASP A 170 3.31 -7.11 9.67
C ASP A 170 2.01 -7.18 8.87
N HIS A 171 1.47 -6.01 8.51
CA HIS A 171 0.24 -5.88 7.73
C HIS A 171 0.26 -6.60 6.37
N VAL A 172 1.44 -6.90 5.82
CA VAL A 172 1.54 -7.63 4.55
C VAL A 172 1.03 -9.07 4.63
N LEU A 173 0.81 -9.60 5.85
CA LEU A 173 0.04 -10.82 6.06
C LEU A 173 -1.35 -10.70 5.43
N LEU A 174 -2.01 -9.56 5.61
CA LEU A 174 -3.34 -9.30 5.03
C LEU A 174 -3.28 -9.15 3.51
N VAL A 175 -2.20 -8.61 2.95
CA VAL A 175 -1.95 -8.60 1.50
C VAL A 175 -1.89 -10.04 0.98
N LYS A 176 -1.17 -10.94 1.67
CA LYS A 176 -1.10 -12.35 1.26
C LYS A 176 -2.49 -13.00 1.24
N VAL A 177 -3.28 -12.82 2.29
CA VAL A 177 -4.64 -13.41 2.39
C VAL A 177 -5.56 -12.85 1.30
N ALA A 178 -5.65 -11.53 1.17
CA ALA A 178 -6.53 -10.88 0.20
C ALA A 178 -6.13 -11.22 -1.25
N SER A 179 -4.82 -11.12 -1.57
CA SER A 179 -4.30 -11.51 -2.88
C SER A 179 -4.61 -12.97 -3.20
N THR A 180 -4.44 -13.90 -2.22
CA THR A 180 -4.73 -15.33 -2.45
C THR A 180 -6.18 -15.54 -2.86
N ALA A 181 -7.13 -14.92 -2.17
CA ALA A 181 -8.54 -15.05 -2.46
C ALA A 181 -8.92 -14.56 -3.87
N VAL A 182 -8.47 -13.34 -4.23
CA VAL A 182 -8.82 -12.74 -5.53
C VAL A 182 -8.07 -13.39 -6.69
N VAL A 183 -6.83 -13.82 -6.49
CA VAL A 183 -6.04 -14.52 -7.52
C VAL A 183 -6.61 -15.90 -7.77
N ALA A 184 -6.98 -16.64 -6.74
CA ALA A 184 -7.64 -17.95 -6.89
C ALA A 184 -8.96 -17.85 -7.66
N GLN A 185 -9.72 -16.78 -7.42
CA GLN A 185 -10.95 -16.51 -8.18
C GLN A 185 -10.64 -16.15 -9.65
N LEU A 186 -9.61 -15.32 -9.94
CA LEU A 186 -9.18 -15.00 -11.30
C LEU A 186 -8.73 -16.26 -12.07
N LEU A 187 -8.06 -17.20 -11.40
CA LEU A 187 -7.70 -18.51 -11.96
C LEU A 187 -8.91 -19.40 -12.29
N GLY A 188 -10.13 -18.99 -11.91
CA GLY A 188 -11.36 -19.75 -12.15
C GLY A 188 -11.49 -20.98 -11.25
N LEU A 189 -10.88 -21.00 -10.08
CA LEU A 189 -10.93 -22.11 -9.16
C LEU A 189 -12.35 -22.30 -8.57
N SER A 190 -12.69 -23.55 -8.25
CA SER A 190 -13.93 -23.87 -7.54
C SER A 190 -13.93 -23.25 -6.13
N ARG A 191 -15.11 -23.07 -5.54
CA ARG A 191 -15.26 -22.58 -4.17
C ARG A 191 -14.39 -23.34 -3.17
N GLU A 192 -14.35 -24.67 -3.29
CA GLU A 192 -13.54 -25.54 -2.42
C GLU A 192 -12.04 -25.28 -2.61
N ALA A 193 -11.58 -25.17 -3.86
CA ALA A 193 -10.18 -24.88 -4.15
C ALA A 193 -9.75 -23.46 -3.66
N ILE A 194 -10.67 -22.48 -3.72
CA ILE A 194 -10.40 -21.13 -3.16
C ILE A 194 -10.32 -21.21 -1.63
N LEU A 195 -11.21 -21.98 -0.96
CA LEU A 195 -11.11 -22.23 0.49
C LEU A 195 -9.77 -22.87 0.86
N ASN A 196 -9.33 -23.87 0.09
CA ASN A 196 -8.03 -24.50 0.28
C ASN A 196 -6.92 -23.46 0.17
N ALA A 197 -6.90 -22.64 -0.89
CA ALA A 197 -5.89 -21.59 -1.10
C ALA A 197 -5.85 -20.56 0.05
N VAL A 198 -7.01 -20.05 0.47
CA VAL A 198 -7.12 -19.07 1.55
C VAL A 198 -6.63 -19.64 2.88
N SER A 199 -6.95 -20.91 3.16
CA SER A 199 -6.46 -21.57 4.38
C SER A 199 -4.94 -21.73 4.39
N LEU A 200 -4.33 -22.05 3.25
CA LEU A 200 -2.87 -22.11 3.09
C LEU A 200 -2.23 -20.74 3.37
N ALA A 201 -2.88 -19.63 3.01
CA ALA A 201 -2.39 -18.29 3.29
C ALA A 201 -2.34 -17.98 4.80
N TRP A 202 -3.18 -18.61 5.62
CA TRP A 202 -3.13 -18.49 7.07
C TRP A 202 -2.09 -19.41 7.71
N VAL A 203 -1.84 -20.56 7.13
CA VAL A 203 -0.86 -21.53 7.62
C VAL A 203 0.57 -21.16 7.23
N ASP A 204 0.77 -20.70 6.00
CA ASP A 204 2.11 -20.40 5.46
C ASP A 204 2.74 -19.17 6.14
N GLY A 205 3.95 -19.32 6.62
CA GLY A 205 4.78 -18.42 7.41
C GLY A 205 4.42 -16.93 7.38
N GLN A 206 4.21 -16.37 8.56
CA GLN A 206 3.76 -14.99 8.71
C GLN A 206 4.94 -14.02 8.75
N SER A 207 4.75 -12.81 8.21
CA SER A 207 5.77 -11.78 8.18
C SER A 207 5.89 -11.11 9.56
N LEU A 208 7.06 -11.19 10.19
CA LEU A 208 7.36 -10.46 11.42
C LEU A 208 7.61 -8.98 11.12
N ARG A 209 7.20 -8.10 12.04
CA ARG A 209 7.29 -6.65 11.89
C ARG A 209 8.66 -6.05 12.21
N THR A 210 9.62 -6.84 12.66
CA THR A 210 10.92 -6.37 13.14
C THR A 210 11.66 -5.44 12.18
N TYR A 211 11.55 -5.66 10.86
CA TYR A 211 12.22 -4.86 9.84
C TYR A 211 11.64 -3.44 9.62
N ARG A 212 10.61 -3.07 10.38
CA ARG A 212 10.03 -1.70 10.38
C ARG A 212 10.47 -0.87 11.59
N HIS A 213 11.21 -1.48 12.52
CA HIS A 213 11.60 -0.85 13.78
C HIS A 213 13.12 -0.79 13.91
N ALA A 214 13.62 0.35 14.42
CA ALA A 214 15.02 0.48 14.77
C ALA A 214 15.42 -0.55 15.85
N PRO A 215 16.63 -1.11 15.79
CA PRO A 215 17.71 -0.84 14.84
C PRO A 215 17.62 -1.68 13.53
N ASN A 216 16.54 -2.42 13.30
CA ASN A 216 16.41 -3.38 12.19
C ASN A 216 15.65 -2.81 10.98
N ALA A 217 15.26 -1.53 11.00
CA ALA A 217 14.58 -0.93 9.86
C ALA A 217 15.47 -0.99 8.60
N GLY A 218 14.87 -1.43 7.47
CA GLY A 218 15.63 -1.62 6.26
C GLY A 218 14.79 -1.85 5.01
N THR A 219 15.45 -2.13 3.89
CA THR A 219 14.85 -2.19 2.55
C THR A 219 13.76 -3.26 2.39
N ARG A 220 13.72 -4.30 3.26
CA ARG A 220 12.60 -5.27 3.25
C ARG A 220 11.24 -4.58 3.39
N LYS A 221 11.16 -3.49 4.13
CA LYS A 221 9.96 -2.68 4.25
C LYS A 221 9.36 -2.33 2.88
N SER A 222 10.23 -2.04 1.90
CA SER A 222 9.81 -1.62 0.56
C SER A 222 9.40 -2.76 -0.37
N TRP A 223 9.88 -4.00 -0.14
CA TRP A 223 9.55 -5.15 -1.01
C TRP A 223 8.74 -6.25 -0.31
N ALA A 224 8.41 -6.08 0.97
CA ALA A 224 7.64 -7.08 1.74
C ALA A 224 6.26 -7.35 1.15
N ALA A 225 5.60 -6.32 0.60
CA ALA A 225 4.33 -6.46 -0.09
C ALA A 225 4.46 -7.27 -1.39
N GLY A 226 5.53 -7.04 -2.15
CA GLY A 226 5.85 -7.83 -3.35
C GLY A 226 6.04 -9.31 -3.02
N ASP A 227 6.78 -9.61 -1.94
CA ASP A 227 6.93 -10.99 -1.43
C ASP A 227 5.58 -11.59 -1.01
N ALA A 228 4.74 -10.82 -0.32
CA ALA A 228 3.43 -11.30 0.16
C ALA A 228 2.47 -11.65 -0.99
N THR A 229 2.33 -10.76 -2.00
CA THR A 229 1.44 -11.00 -3.13
C THR A 229 1.98 -12.08 -4.06
N ALA A 230 3.32 -12.24 -4.19
CA ALA A 230 3.94 -13.35 -4.93
C ALA A 230 3.68 -14.71 -4.26
N ARG A 231 3.79 -14.78 -2.93
CA ARG A 231 3.40 -15.98 -2.15
C ARG A 231 1.93 -16.33 -2.35
N ALA A 232 1.06 -15.33 -2.39
CA ALA A 232 -0.36 -15.52 -2.65
C ALA A 232 -0.62 -16.18 -4.01
N VAL A 233 0.05 -15.70 -5.07
CA VAL A 233 -0.03 -16.30 -6.40
C VAL A 233 0.43 -17.74 -6.37
N ARG A 234 1.55 -18.04 -5.72
CA ARG A 234 2.06 -19.41 -5.59
C ARG A 234 1.09 -20.33 -4.87
N LEU A 235 0.51 -19.88 -3.75
CA LEU A 235 -0.47 -20.68 -2.99
C LEU A 235 -1.74 -20.96 -3.80
N ALA A 236 -2.26 -19.97 -4.52
CA ALA A 236 -3.40 -20.15 -5.41
C ALA A 236 -3.10 -21.16 -6.54
N MET A 237 -1.91 -21.09 -7.13
CA MET A 237 -1.48 -22.05 -8.16
C MET A 237 -1.28 -23.47 -7.59
N MET A 238 -0.80 -23.60 -6.36
CA MET A 238 -0.72 -24.91 -5.69
C MET A 238 -2.12 -25.49 -5.45
N ALA A 239 -3.06 -24.70 -4.96
CA ALA A 239 -4.45 -25.14 -4.80
C ALA A 239 -5.11 -25.52 -6.14
N ALA A 240 -4.71 -24.87 -7.24
CA ALA A 240 -5.16 -25.22 -8.60
C ALA A 240 -4.71 -26.63 -9.03
N THR A 241 -3.66 -27.19 -8.46
CA THR A 241 -3.24 -28.59 -8.72
C THR A 241 -4.04 -29.63 -7.93
N GLY A 242 -4.98 -29.21 -7.08
CA GLY A 242 -5.75 -30.07 -6.20
C GLY A 242 -5.15 -30.24 -4.80
N GLU A 243 -4.13 -29.43 -4.43
CA GLU A 243 -3.56 -29.48 -3.08
C GLU A 243 -4.62 -29.07 -2.05
N MET A 244 -4.62 -29.81 -0.95
CA MET A 244 -5.60 -29.63 0.11
C MET A 244 -5.28 -28.42 0.99
N GLY A 245 -6.33 -27.79 1.53
CA GLY A 245 -6.22 -26.78 2.59
C GLY A 245 -6.52 -27.33 3.98
N TYR A 246 -6.61 -26.44 4.97
CA TYR A 246 -6.74 -26.75 6.40
C TYR A 246 -7.97 -26.02 6.98
N PRO A 247 -9.11 -26.72 7.16
CA PRO A 247 -10.37 -26.08 7.54
C PRO A 247 -10.32 -25.24 8.81
N SER A 248 -9.57 -25.66 9.81
CA SER A 248 -9.42 -24.94 11.10
C SER A 248 -8.08 -24.22 11.22
N ALA A 249 -7.59 -23.64 10.12
CA ALA A 249 -6.32 -22.89 10.13
C ALA A 249 -6.31 -21.72 11.13
N LEU A 250 -7.47 -21.12 11.42
CA LEU A 250 -7.62 -20.06 12.42
C LEU A 250 -7.90 -20.60 13.82
N THR A 251 -8.82 -21.55 13.94
CA THR A 251 -9.47 -21.93 15.21
C THR A 251 -8.95 -23.21 15.84
N ALA A 252 -8.05 -23.97 15.19
CA ALA A 252 -7.52 -25.21 15.78
C ALA A 252 -6.87 -24.94 17.15
N PRO A 253 -7.34 -25.59 18.23
CA PRO A 253 -6.75 -25.38 19.56
C PRO A 253 -5.24 -25.65 19.56
N THR A 254 -4.46 -24.79 20.17
CA THR A 254 -2.98 -24.83 20.27
C THR A 254 -2.24 -24.59 18.95
N TRP A 255 -2.80 -24.97 17.80
CA TRP A 255 -2.11 -25.00 16.50
C TRP A 255 -2.65 -23.99 15.50
N GLY A 256 -3.83 -23.43 15.72
CA GLY A 256 -4.46 -22.45 14.85
C GLY A 256 -3.86 -21.06 15.04
N PHE A 257 -4.08 -20.20 14.05
CA PHE A 257 -3.55 -18.85 14.02
C PHE A 257 -3.92 -18.02 15.26
N TYR A 258 -5.14 -18.18 15.79
CA TYR A 258 -5.59 -17.44 16.95
C TYR A 258 -4.73 -17.76 18.19
N ASP A 259 -4.53 -19.03 18.49
CA ASP A 259 -3.75 -19.46 19.66
C ASP A 259 -2.25 -19.16 19.48
N VAL A 260 -1.71 -19.42 18.29
CA VAL A 260 -0.26 -19.28 18.03
C VAL A 260 0.17 -17.83 17.87
N SER A 261 -0.65 -16.99 17.23
CA SER A 261 -0.19 -15.68 16.75
C SER A 261 -1.08 -14.50 17.15
N PHE A 262 -2.25 -14.74 17.79
CA PHE A 262 -3.23 -13.68 18.05
C PHE A 262 -3.79 -13.69 19.48
N ASP A 263 -2.99 -14.12 20.43
CA ASP A 263 -3.35 -14.20 21.88
C ASP A 263 -4.64 -14.99 22.17
N GLY A 264 -4.95 -15.99 21.34
CA GLY A 264 -6.19 -16.78 21.44
C GLY A 264 -7.47 -16.03 21.09
N LYS A 265 -7.36 -14.83 20.51
CA LYS A 265 -8.52 -13.96 20.25
C LYS A 265 -9.03 -14.15 18.81
N PRO A 266 -10.34 -14.39 18.62
CA PRO A 266 -10.93 -14.42 17.27
C PRO A 266 -10.95 -13.02 16.65
N PHE A 267 -10.95 -12.97 15.33
CA PHE A 267 -11.11 -11.70 14.59
C PHE A 267 -12.48 -11.08 14.85
N ARG A 268 -12.49 -9.76 14.81
CA ARG A 268 -13.71 -8.94 14.88
C ARG A 268 -13.97 -8.27 13.54
N PHE A 269 -15.23 -8.15 13.18
CA PHE A 269 -15.66 -7.52 11.95
C PHE A 269 -16.71 -6.46 12.25
N GLN A 270 -16.43 -5.24 11.86
CA GLN A 270 -17.32 -4.10 12.05
C GLN A 270 -18.49 -4.12 11.04
N ARG A 271 -18.26 -4.76 9.89
CA ARG A 271 -19.20 -4.73 8.76
C ARG A 271 -19.04 -5.94 7.85
N PRO A 272 -20.08 -6.31 7.09
CA PRO A 272 -19.95 -7.30 6.03
C PRO A 272 -19.09 -6.74 4.89
N TYR A 273 -18.52 -7.64 4.08
CA TYR A 273 -17.76 -7.26 2.89
C TYR A 273 -18.64 -6.61 1.83
N GLY A 274 -18.16 -5.51 1.24
CA GLY A 274 -18.81 -4.70 0.20
C GLY A 274 -17.79 -3.99 -0.67
N ALA A 275 -17.75 -2.65 -0.62
CA ALA A 275 -16.79 -1.81 -1.34
C ALA A 275 -16.28 -0.61 -0.50
N TYR A 276 -16.55 -0.63 0.79
CA TYR A 276 -16.27 0.49 1.71
C TYR A 276 -14.81 0.91 1.71
N VAL A 277 -13.89 -0.06 1.71
CA VAL A 277 -12.45 0.24 1.77
C VAL A 277 -12.00 0.95 0.50
N MET A 278 -12.38 0.46 -0.68
CA MET A 278 -12.04 1.12 -1.94
C MET A 278 -12.64 2.53 -2.03
N GLU A 279 -13.87 2.73 -1.58
CA GLU A 279 -14.52 4.05 -1.60
C GLU A 279 -13.82 5.08 -0.69
N ASN A 280 -13.24 4.62 0.42
CA ASN A 280 -12.64 5.45 1.46
C ASN A 280 -11.12 5.38 1.57
N VAL A 281 -10.45 4.65 0.68
CA VAL A 281 -8.99 4.54 0.68
C VAL A 281 -8.34 5.93 0.55
N LEU A 282 -7.19 6.07 1.18
CA LEU A 282 -6.42 7.32 1.25
C LEU A 282 -5.33 7.31 0.19
N PHE A 283 -5.22 8.38 -0.58
CA PHE A 283 -4.12 8.55 -1.54
C PHE A 283 -2.98 9.37 -0.94
N LYS A 284 -1.75 8.98 -1.24
CA LYS A 284 -0.57 9.84 -1.04
C LYS A 284 -0.32 10.57 -2.36
N ILE A 285 -0.79 11.81 -2.46
CA ILE A 285 -0.77 12.53 -3.74
C ILE A 285 0.48 13.40 -3.86
N SER A 286 0.69 14.27 -2.89
CA SER A 286 1.70 15.34 -3.01
C SER A 286 3.06 14.97 -2.41
N PHE A 287 3.10 14.05 -1.45
CA PHE A 287 4.32 13.75 -0.69
C PHE A 287 4.48 12.25 -0.46
N PRO A 288 5.67 11.68 -0.67
CA PRO A 288 5.99 10.30 -0.31
C PRO A 288 6.34 10.23 1.20
N ALA A 289 5.41 10.63 2.06
CA ALA A 289 5.57 10.64 3.52
C ALA A 289 4.69 9.59 4.17
N GLU A 290 5.10 9.03 5.30
CA GLU A 290 4.26 8.20 6.13
C GLU A 290 2.96 8.96 6.41
N PHE A 291 1.81 8.23 6.42
CA PHE A 291 0.52 8.91 6.22
C PHE A 291 0.14 9.85 7.36
N HIS A 292 0.55 9.54 8.61
CA HIS A 292 0.29 10.40 9.76
C HIS A 292 1.04 11.74 9.70
N ALA A 293 2.09 11.84 8.87
CA ALA A 293 2.82 13.08 8.63
C ALA A 293 2.27 13.92 7.47
N GLN A 294 1.36 13.42 6.64
CA GLN A 294 0.92 14.09 5.40
C GLN A 294 0.45 15.52 5.66
N THR A 295 -0.38 15.72 6.67
CA THR A 295 -0.91 17.06 7.03
C THR A 295 0.14 17.94 7.71
N ALA A 296 1.11 17.35 8.43
CA ALA A 296 2.22 18.08 8.98
C ALA A 296 3.15 18.63 7.88
N VAL A 297 3.40 17.83 6.83
CA VAL A 297 4.16 18.26 5.65
C VAL A 297 3.44 19.38 4.90
N GLU A 298 2.13 19.26 4.71
CA GLU A 298 1.30 20.30 4.07
C GLU A 298 1.34 21.62 4.87
N ALA A 299 1.26 21.54 6.20
CA ALA A 299 1.42 22.69 7.09
C ALA A 299 2.83 23.30 7.01
N ALA A 300 3.87 22.47 7.02
CA ALA A 300 5.27 22.92 6.91
C ALA A 300 5.56 23.63 5.58
N MET A 301 4.97 23.17 4.46
CA MET A 301 5.05 23.84 3.16
C MET A 301 4.42 25.24 3.21
N THR A 302 3.31 25.38 3.92
CA THR A 302 2.65 26.68 4.12
C THR A 302 3.51 27.61 4.98
N LEU A 303 4.05 27.09 6.09
CA LEU A 303 4.94 27.85 6.97
C LEU A 303 6.23 28.28 6.26
N HIS A 304 6.80 27.44 5.39
CA HIS A 304 7.96 27.81 4.58
C HIS A 304 7.68 29.06 3.73
N ARG A 305 6.53 29.10 3.05
CA ARG A 305 6.13 30.30 2.27
C ARG A 305 5.91 31.53 3.15
N GLN A 306 5.31 31.36 4.32
CA GLN A 306 5.11 32.45 5.28
C GLN A 306 6.44 32.97 5.84
N MET A 307 7.39 32.08 6.16
CA MET A 307 8.75 32.48 6.57
C MET A 307 9.43 33.32 5.49
N GLN A 308 9.39 32.88 4.23
CA GLN A 308 9.97 33.64 3.12
C GLN A 308 9.31 35.02 2.97
N ALA A 309 8.00 35.11 3.08
CA ALA A 309 7.26 36.36 3.02
C ALA A 309 7.61 37.33 4.19
N ALA A 310 7.96 36.75 5.35
CA ALA A 310 8.42 37.52 6.52
C ALA A 310 9.94 37.83 6.49
N GLY A 311 10.66 37.48 5.42
CA GLY A 311 12.10 37.66 5.32
C GLY A 311 12.90 36.75 6.28
N LYS A 312 12.32 35.66 6.75
CA LYS A 312 12.92 34.69 7.65
C LYS A 312 13.37 33.43 6.89
N THR A 313 14.29 32.71 7.47
CA THR A 313 14.81 31.43 6.97
C THR A 313 14.74 30.35 8.05
N ALA A 314 14.95 29.08 7.68
CA ALA A 314 15.02 28.00 8.64
C ALA A 314 16.15 28.15 9.67
N ALA A 315 17.19 28.91 9.37
CA ALA A 315 18.28 29.23 10.32
C ALA A 315 17.78 30.06 11.51
N ASP A 316 16.77 30.91 11.30
CA ASP A 316 16.18 31.76 12.32
C ASP A 316 15.28 31.03 13.30
N ILE A 317 14.91 29.77 13.00
CA ILE A 317 13.99 28.95 13.81
C ILE A 317 14.68 28.60 15.15
N ALA A 318 14.02 28.97 16.26
CA ALA A 318 14.37 28.52 17.60
C ALA A 318 13.67 27.20 17.97
N ARG A 319 12.38 27.08 17.63
CA ARG A 319 11.55 25.90 17.94
C ARG A 319 10.42 25.71 16.93
N VAL A 320 10.10 24.45 16.67
CA VAL A 320 8.87 24.06 15.97
C VAL A 320 8.07 23.16 16.91
N SER A 321 6.81 23.49 17.17
CA SER A 321 5.89 22.66 17.94
C SER A 321 4.85 22.03 17.02
N ILE A 322 4.68 20.72 17.13
CA ILE A 322 3.68 19.94 16.39
C ILE A 322 2.66 19.39 17.37
N ARG A 323 1.42 19.82 17.27
CA ARG A 323 0.28 19.14 17.90
C ARG A 323 -0.24 18.07 16.97
N THR A 324 -0.36 16.83 17.47
CA THR A 324 -0.72 15.66 16.66
C THR A 324 -1.55 14.67 17.48
N HIS A 325 -1.90 13.53 16.88
CA HIS A 325 -2.66 12.46 17.53
C HIS A 325 -1.74 11.32 18.03
N GLU A 326 -2.22 10.49 18.97
CA GLU A 326 -1.45 9.41 19.62
C GLU A 326 -0.77 8.48 18.61
N ALA A 327 -1.48 8.07 17.56
CA ALA A 327 -0.93 7.15 16.57
C ALA A 327 0.32 7.72 15.87
N CYS A 328 0.35 9.02 15.58
CA CYS A 328 1.51 9.70 15.01
C CYS A 328 2.72 9.61 15.95
N LEU A 329 2.53 9.95 17.24
CA LEU A 329 3.59 9.88 18.25
C LEU A 329 4.16 8.46 18.37
N ARG A 330 3.29 7.48 18.42
CA ARG A 330 3.70 6.08 18.58
C ARG A 330 4.46 5.51 17.38
N ILE A 331 4.18 6.00 16.17
CA ILE A 331 4.69 5.41 14.92
C ILE A 331 5.90 6.16 14.39
N ILE A 332 5.84 7.49 14.34
CA ILE A 332 6.80 8.32 13.60
C ILE A 332 7.49 9.42 14.42
N ASP A 333 7.19 9.59 15.70
CA ASP A 333 7.98 10.45 16.57
C ASP A 333 9.28 9.73 16.95
N LYS A 334 10.35 10.01 16.19
CA LYS A 334 11.64 9.34 16.34
C LYS A 334 12.75 10.33 16.69
N GLN A 335 13.49 9.99 17.73
CA GLN A 335 14.71 10.67 18.14
C GLN A 335 15.95 9.85 17.74
N GLY A 336 17.11 10.51 17.66
CA GLY A 336 18.38 9.85 17.36
C GLY A 336 18.71 9.74 15.87
N PRO A 337 19.73 8.94 15.53
CA PRO A 337 20.22 8.81 14.15
C PRO A 337 19.20 8.16 13.22
N LEU A 338 19.24 8.53 11.95
CA LEU A 338 18.43 7.95 10.89
C LEU A 338 19.37 7.40 9.81
N ASP A 339 19.57 6.08 9.83
CA ASP A 339 20.68 5.45 9.10
C ASP A 339 20.39 5.21 7.61
N ASN A 340 19.11 5.26 7.20
CA ASN A 340 18.71 4.93 5.84
C ASN A 340 17.37 5.58 5.45
N PRO A 341 16.98 5.57 4.16
CA PRO A 341 15.70 6.13 3.70
C PRO A 341 14.45 5.57 4.43
N ALA A 342 14.47 4.29 4.85
CA ALA A 342 13.35 3.66 5.55
C ALA A 342 13.18 4.16 7.00
N ASP A 343 14.22 4.73 7.60
CA ASP A 343 14.11 5.44 8.87
C ASP A 343 13.56 6.86 8.68
N ARG A 344 14.05 7.55 7.64
CA ARG A 344 13.75 8.96 7.36
C ARG A 344 12.30 9.18 6.97
N ASP A 345 11.73 8.32 6.13
CA ASP A 345 10.33 8.40 5.68
C ASP A 345 9.30 8.03 6.76
N HIS A 346 9.78 7.58 7.94
CA HIS A 346 9.01 7.29 9.14
C HIS A 346 9.48 8.10 10.36
N CYS A 347 10.03 9.30 10.12
CA CYS A 347 10.40 10.26 11.18
C CYS A 347 9.72 11.60 10.89
N ILE A 348 8.72 11.98 11.72
CA ILE A 348 7.97 13.22 11.50
C ILE A 348 8.87 14.45 11.54
N GLN A 349 9.89 14.46 12.40
CA GLN A 349 10.84 15.57 12.48
C GLN A 349 11.61 15.74 11.17
N TYR A 350 12.03 14.65 10.53
CA TYR A 350 12.69 14.69 9.21
C TYR A 350 11.74 15.20 8.14
N MET A 351 10.53 14.59 8.07
CA MET A 351 9.52 14.92 7.07
C MET A 351 9.00 16.37 7.18
N VAL A 352 9.13 17.01 8.35
CA VAL A 352 8.80 18.43 8.57
C VAL A 352 9.99 19.32 8.33
N ALA A 353 11.22 18.90 8.69
CA ALA A 353 12.43 19.68 8.49
C ALA A 353 12.71 19.95 7.00
N ILE A 354 12.53 18.95 6.15
CA ILE A 354 12.76 19.09 4.71
C ILE A 354 11.91 20.21 4.09
N PRO A 355 10.58 20.24 4.20
CA PRO A 355 9.79 21.33 3.63
C PRO A 355 10.03 22.68 4.29
N LEU A 356 10.36 22.74 5.58
CA LEU A 356 10.75 24.01 6.21
C LEU A 356 12.06 24.56 5.64
N LEU A 357 13.03 23.70 5.31
CA LEU A 357 14.30 24.08 4.70
C LEU A 357 14.18 24.39 3.22
N PHE A 358 13.53 23.50 2.46
CA PHE A 358 13.63 23.48 1.00
C PHE A 358 12.31 23.79 0.26
N GLY A 359 11.19 23.91 0.96
CA GLY A 359 9.88 24.14 0.37
C GLY A 359 9.35 22.97 -0.46
N ARG A 360 9.87 21.76 -0.25
CA ARG A 360 9.47 20.53 -0.95
C ARG A 360 9.64 19.29 -0.06
N LEU A 361 9.01 18.18 -0.46
CA LEU A 361 9.34 16.85 0.02
C LEU A 361 9.09 15.84 -1.12
N THR A 362 10.15 15.22 -1.60
CA THR A 362 10.15 14.22 -2.67
C THR A 362 10.85 12.94 -2.22
N ALA A 363 10.71 11.85 -2.94
CA ALA A 363 11.39 10.60 -2.63
C ALA A 363 12.93 10.75 -2.62
N ALA A 364 13.47 11.63 -3.46
CA ALA A 364 14.90 11.92 -3.50
C ALA A 364 15.42 12.61 -2.23
N ASP A 365 14.55 13.27 -1.46
CA ASP A 365 14.95 13.96 -0.23
C ASP A 365 15.22 12.97 0.94
N TYR A 366 14.91 11.68 0.78
CA TYR A 366 15.27 10.63 1.73
C TYR A 366 16.63 9.98 1.46
N GLU A 367 17.23 10.20 0.28
CA GLU A 367 18.53 9.64 -0.09
C GLU A 367 19.67 10.25 0.74
N ASP A 368 20.74 9.47 0.95
CA ASP A 368 21.88 9.86 1.80
C ASP A 368 22.47 11.20 1.41
N ARG A 369 22.63 11.46 0.10
CA ARG A 369 23.17 12.72 -0.44
C ARG A 369 22.43 13.98 0.02
N VAL A 370 21.14 13.86 0.38
CA VAL A 370 20.35 14.98 0.93
C VAL A 370 20.41 14.94 2.45
N ALA A 371 20.32 13.74 3.04
CA ALA A 371 20.33 13.56 4.48
C ALA A 371 21.66 13.95 5.15
N GLU A 372 22.76 14.00 4.39
CA GLU A 372 24.08 14.49 4.84
C GLU A 372 24.13 16.01 5.09
N ASP A 373 23.11 16.76 4.67
CA ASP A 373 23.04 18.19 4.95
C ASP A 373 22.84 18.45 6.47
N PRO A 374 23.84 19.05 7.17
CA PRO A 374 23.80 19.21 8.61
C PRO A 374 22.67 20.11 9.11
N ARG A 375 22.08 20.92 8.24
CA ARG A 375 20.94 21.78 8.58
C ARG A 375 19.69 20.96 8.92
N ILE A 376 19.57 19.77 8.31
CA ILE A 376 18.42 18.88 8.54
C ILE A 376 18.41 18.40 9.99
N ASP A 377 19.50 17.81 10.47
CA ASP A 377 19.60 17.32 11.84
C ASP A 377 19.57 18.45 12.87
N ALA A 378 20.18 19.60 12.56
CA ALA A 378 20.10 20.78 13.40
C ALA A 378 18.65 21.28 13.57
N LEU A 379 17.84 21.24 12.51
CA LEU A 379 16.43 21.62 12.58
C LEU A 379 15.57 20.54 13.23
N ARG A 380 15.82 19.25 12.94
CA ARG A 380 15.13 18.12 13.59
C ARG A 380 15.21 18.21 15.12
N GLY A 381 16.37 18.56 15.66
CA GLY A 381 16.56 18.73 17.10
C GLY A 381 15.74 19.85 17.74
N LYS A 382 15.14 20.73 16.94
CA LYS A 382 14.27 21.83 17.38
C LYS A 382 12.77 21.53 17.22
N ILE A 383 12.42 20.37 16.66
CA ILE A 383 11.03 19.97 16.40
C ILE A 383 10.53 19.05 17.51
N LEU A 384 9.48 19.48 18.20
CA LEU A 384 8.87 18.79 19.32
C LEU A 384 7.42 18.43 19.01
N CYS A 385 7.05 17.19 19.28
CA CYS A 385 5.68 16.67 19.08
C CYS A 385 4.94 16.58 20.43
N HIS A 386 3.65 16.90 20.41
CA HIS A 386 2.77 16.84 21.57
C HIS A 386 1.42 16.23 21.15
N GLU A 387 0.88 15.36 22.01
CA GLU A 387 -0.49 14.88 21.80
C GLU A 387 -1.51 15.99 21.98
N ASP A 388 -2.46 16.05 21.04
CA ASP A 388 -3.72 16.77 21.23
C ASP A 388 -4.84 15.75 21.42
N PRO A 389 -5.49 15.69 22.60
CA PRO A 389 -6.56 14.72 22.87
C PRO A 389 -7.76 14.84 21.91
N VAL A 390 -8.00 16.03 21.36
CA VAL A 390 -9.07 16.25 20.36
C VAL A 390 -8.68 15.56 19.05
N PHE A 391 -7.43 15.74 18.59
CA PHE A 391 -6.93 15.07 17.38
C PHE A 391 -6.91 13.54 17.53
N THR A 392 -6.51 13.02 18.70
CA THR A 392 -6.58 11.59 19.01
C THR A 392 -7.99 11.05 18.96
N ARG A 393 -8.95 11.73 19.59
CA ARG A 393 -10.36 11.34 19.54
C ARG A 393 -10.91 11.34 18.11
N ASP A 394 -10.64 12.39 17.35
CA ASP A 394 -11.16 12.58 16.00
C ASP A 394 -10.49 11.63 14.97
N TYR A 395 -9.26 11.18 15.25
CA TYR A 395 -8.59 10.12 14.50
C TYR A 395 -9.29 8.76 14.66
N HIS A 396 -9.77 8.45 15.87
CA HIS A 396 -10.46 7.18 16.15
C HIS A 396 -11.96 7.23 15.82
N ASP A 397 -12.54 8.41 15.59
CA ASP A 397 -13.94 8.56 15.22
C ASP A 397 -14.18 8.03 13.80
N PRO A 398 -15.00 6.96 13.62
CA PRO A 398 -15.26 6.37 12.30
C PRO A 398 -15.87 7.34 11.30
N GLU A 399 -16.63 8.33 11.77
CA GLU A 399 -17.27 9.34 10.94
C GLU A 399 -16.31 10.46 10.53
N LYS A 400 -15.28 10.72 11.31
CA LYS A 400 -14.28 11.75 11.02
C LYS A 400 -13.06 11.21 10.31
N ARG A 401 -12.42 10.19 10.89
CA ARG A 401 -11.14 9.64 10.44
C ARG A 401 -10.13 10.76 10.13
N SER A 402 -10.06 11.72 11.04
CA SER A 402 -9.20 12.89 10.95
C SER A 402 -7.73 12.49 11.11
N ILE A 403 -6.83 13.17 10.40
CA ILE A 403 -5.38 12.95 10.47
C ILE A 403 -4.74 14.32 10.72
N ALA A 404 -5.21 15.00 11.76
CA ALA A 404 -4.86 16.38 12.02
C ALA A 404 -3.45 16.54 12.56
N ASN A 405 -2.76 17.54 12.03
CA ASN A 405 -1.53 18.08 12.58
C ASN A 405 -1.62 19.62 12.58
N ALA A 406 -1.06 20.26 13.60
CA ALA A 406 -0.97 21.70 13.71
C ALA A 406 0.46 22.12 14.10
N LEU A 407 1.06 22.99 13.31
CA LEU A 407 2.45 23.41 13.45
C LEU A 407 2.55 24.88 13.81
N THR A 408 3.42 25.21 14.78
CA THR A 408 3.82 26.57 15.13
C THR A 408 5.33 26.72 15.04
N VAL A 409 5.80 27.81 14.45
CA VAL A 409 7.23 28.17 14.34
C VAL A 409 7.53 29.39 15.20
N GLU A 410 8.52 29.26 16.08
CA GLU A 410 9.07 30.35 16.89
C GLU A 410 10.49 30.64 16.43
N PHE A 411 10.82 31.91 16.31
CA PHE A 411 12.14 32.40 15.89
C PHE A 411 13.02 32.80 17.06
N ALA A 412 14.33 32.86 16.84
CA ALA A 412 15.33 33.23 17.86
C ALA A 412 15.17 34.68 18.37
N ASP A 413 14.55 35.55 17.61
CA ASP A 413 14.24 36.92 18.01
C ASP A 413 12.96 37.07 18.84
N GLY A 414 12.29 35.93 19.18
CA GLY A 414 11.05 35.89 19.94
C GLY A 414 9.78 36.10 19.09
N SER A 415 9.91 36.41 17.81
CA SER A 415 8.75 36.42 16.90
C SER A 415 8.27 35.01 16.57
N ARG A 416 7.00 34.86 16.14
CA ARG A 416 6.42 33.59 15.74
C ARG A 416 5.48 33.75 14.56
N LEU A 417 5.27 32.65 13.82
CA LEU A 417 4.20 32.56 12.84
C LEU A 417 2.92 32.04 13.51
N ASP A 418 1.78 32.40 12.93
CA ASP A 418 0.49 31.83 13.33
C ASP A 418 0.51 30.31 13.11
N GLU A 419 -0.22 29.60 13.97
CA GLU A 419 -0.38 28.16 13.85
C GLU A 419 -1.05 27.79 12.53
N VAL A 420 -0.48 26.84 11.82
CA VAL A 420 -1.08 26.22 10.63
C VAL A 420 -1.55 24.82 10.98
N ALA A 421 -2.87 24.64 10.99
CA ALA A 421 -3.51 23.35 11.23
C ALA A 421 -4.11 22.80 9.92
N VAL A 422 -3.86 21.51 9.65
CA VAL A 422 -4.45 20.77 8.53
C VAL A 422 -5.08 19.51 9.08
N GLU A 423 -6.39 19.35 8.88
CA GLU A 423 -7.16 18.22 9.44
C GLU A 423 -7.14 17.01 8.50
N TYR A 424 -7.39 17.23 7.22
CA TYR A 424 -7.45 16.15 6.21
C TYR A 424 -6.39 16.38 5.14
N PRO A 425 -5.56 15.37 4.80
CA PRO A 425 -4.62 15.49 3.71
C PRO A 425 -5.32 15.54 2.35
N ILE A 426 -4.66 16.08 1.33
CA ILE A 426 -5.23 16.24 -0.02
C ILE A 426 -5.75 14.93 -0.63
N GLY A 427 -5.20 13.79 -0.22
CA GLY A 427 -5.62 12.46 -0.69
C GLY A 427 -6.79 11.83 0.08
N HIS A 428 -7.32 12.52 1.11
CA HIS A 428 -8.45 12.05 1.88
C HIS A 428 -9.76 12.11 1.08
N ALA A 429 -10.71 11.19 1.37
CA ALA A 429 -12.00 11.13 0.68
C ALA A 429 -12.77 12.48 0.70
N ARG A 430 -12.68 13.24 1.80
CA ARG A 430 -13.30 14.57 1.95
C ARG A 430 -12.67 15.66 1.08
N ARG A 431 -11.45 15.44 0.54
CA ARG A 431 -10.76 16.36 -0.37
C ARG A 431 -10.56 15.76 -1.76
N ARG A 432 -11.33 14.72 -2.11
CA ARG A 432 -11.16 13.92 -3.33
C ARG A 432 -11.23 14.77 -4.59
N GLU A 433 -12.15 15.73 -4.66
CA GLU A 433 -12.32 16.60 -5.83
C GLU A 433 -11.07 17.46 -6.09
N ALA A 434 -10.49 18.01 -5.05
CA ALA A 434 -9.24 18.78 -5.15
C ALA A 434 -8.02 17.86 -5.40
N GLY A 435 -8.04 16.64 -4.89
CA GLY A 435 -6.94 15.68 -4.99
C GLY A 435 -6.80 15.03 -6.36
N ILE A 436 -7.89 14.67 -7.02
CA ILE A 436 -7.84 13.90 -8.28
C ILE A 436 -7.04 14.61 -9.41
N PRO A 437 -7.19 15.91 -9.67
CA PRO A 437 -6.36 16.59 -10.67
C PRO A 437 -4.85 16.46 -10.36
N LEU A 438 -4.46 16.58 -9.09
CA LEU A 438 -3.07 16.44 -8.66
C LEU A 438 -2.56 15.00 -8.78
N LEU A 439 -3.43 14.00 -8.51
CA LEU A 439 -3.12 12.60 -8.73
C LEU A 439 -2.84 12.31 -10.21
N ILE A 440 -3.63 12.87 -11.10
CA ILE A 440 -3.43 12.74 -12.56
C ILE A 440 -2.10 13.38 -12.98
N GLU A 441 -1.75 14.54 -12.44
CA GLU A 441 -0.46 15.18 -12.71
C GLU A 441 0.73 14.36 -12.14
N LYS A 442 0.58 13.77 -10.95
CA LYS A 442 1.56 12.81 -10.41
C LYS A 442 1.74 11.62 -11.36
N PHE A 443 0.64 11.05 -11.86
CA PHE A 443 0.68 9.95 -12.82
C PHE A 443 1.40 10.33 -14.11
N LYS A 444 1.09 11.48 -14.71
CA LYS A 444 1.76 11.98 -15.91
C LYS A 444 3.25 12.19 -15.70
N THR A 445 3.62 12.79 -14.56
CA THR A 445 5.01 13.02 -14.18
C THR A 445 5.78 11.70 -14.10
N ASN A 446 5.16 10.68 -13.51
CA ASN A 446 5.79 9.37 -13.34
C ASN A 446 5.88 8.59 -14.66
N LEU A 447 4.91 8.73 -15.57
CA LEU A 447 5.02 8.20 -16.93
C LEU A 447 6.21 8.81 -17.68
N ALA A 448 6.43 10.11 -17.56
CA ALA A 448 7.52 10.81 -18.22
C ALA A 448 8.92 10.37 -17.78
N ARG A 449 9.03 9.72 -16.61
CA ARG A 449 10.31 9.17 -16.12
C ARG A 449 10.80 7.96 -16.91
N GLN A 450 9.87 7.19 -17.50
CA GLN A 450 10.19 5.90 -18.11
C GLN A 450 9.89 5.87 -19.63
N PHE A 451 8.93 6.66 -20.11
CA PHE A 451 8.44 6.52 -21.48
C PHE A 451 8.66 7.78 -22.33
N PRO A 452 8.98 7.64 -23.63
CA PRO A 452 9.01 8.76 -24.56
C PRO A 452 7.60 9.33 -24.80
N ALA A 453 7.51 10.58 -25.22
CA ALA A 453 6.25 11.34 -25.30
C ALA A 453 5.13 10.63 -26.07
N LEU A 454 5.43 9.97 -27.19
CA LEU A 454 4.44 9.24 -28.00
C LEU A 454 3.84 8.05 -27.21
N GLN A 455 4.66 7.34 -26.44
CA GLN A 455 4.19 6.22 -25.62
C GLN A 455 3.38 6.71 -24.43
N GLN A 456 3.82 7.79 -23.78
CA GLN A 456 3.05 8.47 -22.73
C GLN A 456 1.65 8.82 -23.23
N GLN A 457 1.54 9.43 -24.43
CA GLN A 457 0.25 9.78 -25.01
C GLN A 457 -0.65 8.56 -25.19
N ARG A 458 -0.14 7.46 -25.74
CA ARG A 458 -0.92 6.22 -25.93
C ARG A 458 -1.42 5.64 -24.61
N ILE A 459 -0.58 5.63 -23.57
CA ILE A 459 -0.96 5.17 -22.23
C ILE A 459 -2.05 6.08 -21.67
N LEU A 460 -1.89 7.40 -21.76
CA LEU A 460 -2.82 8.38 -21.22
C LEU A 460 -4.19 8.33 -21.92
N GLU A 461 -4.22 8.18 -23.23
CA GLU A 461 -5.47 8.07 -24.01
C GLU A 461 -6.37 6.92 -23.56
N VAL A 462 -5.79 5.80 -23.14
CA VAL A 462 -6.53 4.66 -22.60
C VAL A 462 -6.77 4.85 -21.11
N SER A 463 -5.73 5.19 -20.37
CA SER A 463 -5.75 5.18 -18.91
C SER A 463 -6.67 6.24 -18.32
N LEU A 464 -6.85 7.39 -18.97
CA LEU A 464 -7.75 8.45 -18.49
C LEU A 464 -9.21 8.26 -18.91
N ASP A 465 -9.48 7.42 -19.91
CA ASP A 465 -10.83 7.04 -20.32
C ASP A 465 -11.28 5.78 -19.59
N ARG A 466 -12.11 5.95 -18.55
CA ARG A 466 -12.57 4.84 -17.70
C ARG A 466 -13.31 3.74 -18.46
N GLN A 467 -14.11 4.10 -19.47
CA GLN A 467 -14.88 3.12 -20.23
C GLN A 467 -13.97 2.33 -21.15
N ARG A 468 -13.09 3.02 -21.86
CA ARG A 468 -12.10 2.40 -22.74
C ARG A 468 -11.15 1.50 -21.97
N LEU A 469 -10.63 1.97 -20.83
CA LEU A 469 -9.76 1.16 -19.96
C LEU A 469 -10.48 -0.11 -19.49
N ALA A 470 -11.70 0.01 -18.98
CA ALA A 470 -12.43 -1.14 -18.46
C ALA A 470 -12.68 -2.24 -19.49
N GLN A 471 -12.84 -1.87 -20.77
CA GLN A 471 -13.09 -2.81 -21.86
C GLN A 471 -11.79 -3.36 -22.49
N MET A 472 -10.66 -2.75 -22.21
CA MET A 472 -9.39 -3.12 -22.83
C MET A 472 -8.91 -4.49 -22.34
N PRO A 473 -8.44 -5.39 -23.24
CA PRO A 473 -7.75 -6.62 -22.85
C PRO A 473 -6.53 -6.33 -21.98
N VAL A 474 -6.34 -7.13 -20.94
CA VAL A 474 -5.23 -6.90 -19.97
C VAL A 474 -3.87 -6.98 -20.65
N ASN A 475 -3.67 -7.99 -21.51
CA ASN A 475 -2.41 -8.15 -22.24
C ASN A 475 -2.11 -6.98 -23.18
N GLU A 476 -3.12 -6.42 -23.85
CA GLU A 476 -2.95 -5.24 -24.73
C GLU A 476 -2.64 -3.99 -23.89
N TYR A 477 -3.29 -3.83 -22.73
CA TYR A 477 -2.98 -2.71 -21.83
C TYR A 477 -1.54 -2.79 -21.35
N LEU A 478 -1.08 -3.98 -20.90
CA LEU A 478 0.29 -4.16 -20.42
C LEU A 478 1.35 -4.03 -21.54
N ASP A 479 1.00 -4.33 -22.78
CA ASP A 479 1.91 -4.12 -23.91
C ASP A 479 2.19 -2.63 -24.20
N LEU A 480 1.30 -1.72 -23.76
CA LEU A 480 1.58 -0.27 -23.80
C LEU A 480 2.72 0.14 -22.86
N TRP A 481 3.02 -0.65 -21.82
CA TRP A 481 3.95 -0.34 -20.73
C TRP A 481 5.35 -0.98 -20.89
N VAL A 482 5.63 -1.59 -22.04
CA VAL A 482 6.94 -2.22 -22.34
C VAL A 482 7.92 -1.18 -22.87
N ILE A 483 9.17 -1.21 -22.37
CA ILE A 483 10.28 -0.35 -22.83
C ILE A 483 11.24 -1.10 -23.76
#